data_ed1f5067cbfa28e8a4ff51b34ab88cb4
#
_entry.id   ed1f5067cbfa28e8a4ff51b34ab88cb4
#
_cell.length_a   1.000
_cell.length_b   1.000
_cell.length_c   1.000
_cell.angle_alpha   90.00
_cell.angle_beta   90.00
_cell.angle_gamma   90.00
#
_symmetry.space_group_name_H-M   'P 1'
#
loop_
_entity.id
_entity.type
_entity.pdbx_description
1 polymer ?
#
loop_
_entity_poly.entity_id
_entity_poly.type
_entity_poly.pdbx_seq_one_letter_code
_entity_poly.pdbx_strand_id
1 'polypeptide(L)'
;MLVASWTVAAQELNRKFYEEAESFRKSMPAGLQQRQCDAIRRAIDGNTELLDSVRKSRNGVPQLPDGILAKMVAPNLCLFCPEKPASSQRPLLLYLHGGCWAFGSINSCAAYCASVASSGDCCVAAIDYRLAPENPYPAALEDAREAFLWLKENASRLGCDSLRISVGGDSAGGNLAVAMALIREITPQIKSLILHYPVTKVYADNSESWKKYGEGYGLDADLMEISNRAYASDVTFPYVSVAHASAGQLSGLPPTMIISAGRDILCCQGEEFARQLRDAGVRVSRYEFSSAVHLFITVPGQPSAFAEAVRLSAGFLNRH
;
A
#
# COMPACT_ATOMS: atom_id res chain seq x y z
N MET A 1 14.24 25.60 23.51
CA MET A 1 14.74 24.24 23.74
C MET A 1 13.95 23.13 23.02
N LEU A 2 12.60 23.17 23.00
CA LEU A 2 11.77 22.16 22.32
C LEU A 2 12.00 22.07 20.80
N VAL A 3 12.14 23.17 20.08
CA VAL A 3 12.35 23.18 18.61
C VAL A 3 13.68 22.55 18.20
N ALA A 4 14.76 22.77 19.00
CA ALA A 4 16.06 22.19 18.71
C ALA A 4 16.11 20.68 18.94
N SER A 5 15.38 20.16 19.94
CA SER A 5 15.31 18.72 20.19
C SER A 5 14.51 17.96 19.12
N TRP A 6 13.47 18.56 18.56
CA TRP A 6 12.70 18.00 17.46
C TRP A 6 13.53 17.91 16.16
N THR A 7 14.35 18.93 15.86
CA THR A 7 15.24 18.91 14.69
C THR A 7 16.33 17.83 14.80
N VAL A 8 16.93 17.64 15.96
CA VAL A 8 17.94 16.59 16.19
C VAL A 8 17.33 15.19 16.05
N ALA A 9 16.17 14.94 16.66
CA ALA A 9 15.49 13.66 16.56
C ALA A 9 15.07 13.33 15.09
N ALA A 10 14.61 14.33 14.33
CA ALA A 10 14.27 14.16 12.93
C ALA A 10 15.50 13.86 12.06
N GLN A 11 16.62 14.52 12.33
CA GLN A 11 17.89 14.25 11.63
C GLN A 11 18.42 12.85 11.95
N GLU A 12 18.35 12.41 13.21
CA GLU A 12 18.75 11.07 13.61
C GLU A 12 17.88 9.99 12.96
N LEU A 13 16.57 10.20 12.90
CA LEU A 13 15.63 9.28 12.24
C LEU A 13 15.94 9.18 10.74
N ASN A 14 16.17 10.31 10.07
CA ASN A 14 16.52 10.32 8.65
C ASN A 14 17.88 9.65 8.37
N ARG A 15 18.85 9.77 9.29
CA ARG A 15 20.12 9.04 9.21
C ARG A 15 19.88 7.53 9.29
N LYS A 16 19.05 7.06 10.22
CA LYS A 16 18.68 5.65 10.32
C LYS A 16 18.01 5.16 9.04
N PHE A 17 17.06 5.92 8.49
CA PHE A 17 16.44 5.58 7.19
C PHE A 17 17.48 5.42 6.09
N TYR A 18 18.49 6.29 6.04
CA TYR A 18 19.56 6.21 5.05
C TYR A 18 20.42 4.95 5.22
N GLU A 19 20.92 4.69 6.45
CA GLU A 19 21.77 3.55 6.75
C GLU A 19 21.06 2.22 6.46
N GLU A 20 19.80 2.09 6.87
CA GLU A 20 18.96 0.92 6.62
C GLU A 20 18.67 0.74 5.13
N ALA A 21 18.32 1.80 4.43
CA ALA A 21 18.07 1.77 2.99
C ALA A 21 19.31 1.36 2.19
N GLU A 22 20.51 1.87 2.55
CA GLU A 22 21.76 1.45 1.91
C GLU A 22 22.08 -0.02 2.17
N SER A 23 21.86 -0.50 3.40
CA SER A 23 22.03 -1.91 3.75
C SER A 23 21.04 -2.78 2.96
N PHE A 24 19.77 -2.38 2.92
CA PHE A 24 18.71 -3.07 2.18
C PHE A 24 19.06 -3.18 0.68
N ARG A 25 19.43 -2.08 0.03
CA ARG A 25 19.81 -2.07 -1.38
C ARG A 25 20.96 -3.03 -1.70
N LYS A 26 21.98 -3.06 -0.84
CA LYS A 26 23.13 -3.97 -0.97
C LYS A 26 22.77 -5.44 -0.74
N SER A 27 21.74 -5.71 0.05
CA SER A 27 21.28 -7.08 0.34
C SER A 27 20.32 -7.65 -0.72
N MET A 28 19.83 -6.81 -1.63
CA MET A 28 18.94 -7.28 -2.70
C MET A 28 19.69 -8.25 -3.63
N PRO A 29 19.11 -9.44 -3.90
CA PRO A 29 19.74 -10.40 -4.81
C PRO A 29 19.92 -9.81 -6.21
N ALA A 30 21.12 -9.98 -6.77
CA ALA A 30 21.39 -9.56 -8.14
C ALA A 30 20.42 -10.23 -9.14
N GLY A 31 19.90 -9.46 -10.09
CA GLY A 31 18.97 -9.93 -11.11
C GLY A 31 17.56 -10.28 -10.60
N LEU A 32 17.23 -9.95 -9.33
CA LEU A 32 15.90 -10.23 -8.77
C LEU A 32 14.79 -9.57 -9.60
N GLN A 33 14.91 -8.28 -9.89
CA GLN A 33 13.88 -7.55 -10.63
C GLN A 33 13.83 -7.97 -12.10
N GLN A 34 14.97 -8.27 -12.71
CA GLN A 34 15.00 -8.83 -14.06
C GLN A 34 14.25 -10.17 -14.13
N ARG A 35 14.46 -11.06 -13.16
CA ARG A 35 13.69 -12.32 -13.05
C ARG A 35 12.19 -12.07 -12.90
N GLN A 36 11.78 -11.05 -12.18
CA GLN A 36 10.38 -10.66 -12.03
C GLN A 36 9.81 -10.12 -13.35
N CYS A 37 10.56 -9.28 -14.07
CA CYS A 37 10.20 -8.82 -15.41
C CYS A 37 10.00 -9.99 -16.39
N ASP A 38 10.93 -10.93 -16.40
CA ASP A 38 10.85 -12.11 -17.27
C ASP A 38 9.66 -13.02 -16.92
N ALA A 39 9.35 -13.13 -15.62
CA ALA A 39 8.20 -13.88 -15.14
C ALA A 39 6.87 -13.28 -15.64
N ILE A 40 6.70 -11.94 -15.51
CA ILE A 40 5.50 -11.25 -16.01
C ILE A 40 5.43 -11.34 -17.53
N ARG A 41 6.54 -11.13 -18.25
CA ARG A 41 6.57 -11.17 -19.72
C ARG A 41 6.12 -12.54 -20.23
N ARG A 42 6.66 -13.63 -19.66
CA ARG A 42 6.25 -14.99 -20.03
C ARG A 42 4.79 -15.27 -19.71
N ALA A 43 4.29 -14.75 -18.59
CA ALA A 43 2.89 -14.93 -18.20
C ALA A 43 1.92 -14.17 -19.13
N ILE A 44 2.31 -12.97 -19.62
CA ILE A 44 1.55 -12.25 -20.67
C ILE A 44 1.45 -13.12 -21.95
N ASP A 45 2.51 -13.86 -22.28
CA ASP A 45 2.55 -14.77 -23.43
C ASP A 45 1.91 -16.15 -23.13
N GLY A 46 1.26 -16.32 -21.98
CA GLY A 46 0.51 -17.52 -21.59
C GLY A 46 1.29 -18.56 -20.79
N ASN A 47 2.56 -18.33 -20.42
CA ASN A 47 3.35 -19.24 -19.58
C ASN A 47 3.54 -18.65 -18.18
N THR A 48 2.77 -19.14 -17.18
CA THR A 48 2.76 -18.65 -15.80
C THR A 48 3.76 -19.35 -14.88
N GLU A 49 4.42 -20.44 -15.28
CA GLU A 49 5.26 -21.28 -14.40
C GLU A 49 6.32 -20.47 -13.62
N LEU A 50 7.03 -19.57 -14.32
CA LEU A 50 8.05 -18.73 -13.68
C LEU A 50 7.40 -17.72 -12.71
N LEU A 51 6.25 -17.13 -13.07
CA LEU A 51 5.52 -16.19 -12.23
C LEU A 51 5.03 -16.87 -10.96
N ASP A 52 4.47 -18.07 -11.06
CA ASP A 52 4.02 -18.88 -9.93
C ASP A 52 5.19 -19.25 -9.00
N SER A 53 6.35 -19.60 -9.57
CA SER A 53 7.58 -19.83 -8.79
C SER A 53 8.02 -18.58 -8.03
N VAL A 54 7.98 -17.41 -8.65
CA VAL A 54 8.32 -16.12 -8.02
C VAL A 54 7.31 -15.77 -6.93
N ARG A 55 6.01 -15.89 -7.19
CA ARG A 55 4.94 -15.68 -6.20
C ARG A 55 5.13 -16.58 -4.98
N LYS A 56 5.37 -17.87 -5.20
CA LYS A 56 5.61 -18.83 -4.12
C LYS A 56 6.83 -18.46 -3.27
N SER A 57 7.92 -18.02 -3.89
CA SER A 57 9.13 -17.61 -3.16
C SER A 57 8.94 -16.36 -2.31
N ARG A 58 7.94 -15.53 -2.61
CA ARG A 58 7.60 -14.30 -1.88
C ARG A 58 6.47 -14.46 -0.87
N ASN A 59 5.84 -15.63 -0.79
CA ASN A 59 4.68 -15.89 0.07
C ASN A 59 5.06 -16.52 1.42
N GLY A 60 6.17 -16.08 2.01
CA GLY A 60 6.58 -16.52 3.35
C GLY A 60 5.63 -15.96 4.42
N VAL A 61 5.29 -16.78 5.40
CA VAL A 61 4.47 -16.35 6.55
C VAL A 61 5.35 -15.58 7.53
N PRO A 62 5.09 -14.29 7.79
CA PRO A 62 5.89 -13.52 8.73
C PRO A 62 5.54 -13.87 10.18
N GLN A 63 6.50 -13.62 11.08
CA GLN A 63 6.22 -13.62 12.51
C GLN A 63 5.36 -12.38 12.83
N LEU A 64 4.27 -12.59 13.56
CA LEU A 64 3.37 -11.53 13.99
C LEU A 64 3.73 -11.05 15.41
N PRO A 65 3.39 -9.82 15.79
CA PRO A 65 3.48 -9.35 17.17
C PRO A 65 2.63 -10.20 18.12
N ASP A 66 3.12 -10.37 19.34
CA ASP A 66 2.36 -11.08 20.39
C ASP A 66 1.02 -10.40 20.67
N GLY A 67 0.00 -11.20 20.98
CA GLY A 67 -1.33 -10.73 21.32
C GLY A 67 -2.17 -10.26 20.12
N ILE A 68 -1.77 -10.62 18.89
CA ILE A 68 -2.56 -10.40 17.67
C ILE A 68 -3.04 -11.73 17.13
N LEU A 69 -4.36 -11.84 16.99
CA LEU A 69 -5.02 -12.96 16.32
C LEU A 69 -5.13 -12.65 14.81
N ALA A 70 -4.61 -13.55 13.99
CA ALA A 70 -4.84 -13.56 12.55
C ALA A 70 -5.85 -14.67 12.22
N LYS A 71 -6.97 -14.30 11.58
CA LYS A 71 -8.07 -15.22 11.27
C LYS A 71 -8.61 -15.00 9.86
N MET A 72 -8.66 -16.04 9.05
CA MET A 72 -9.41 -16.01 7.80
C MET A 72 -10.90 -15.85 8.12
N VAL A 73 -11.52 -14.78 7.65
CA VAL A 73 -12.94 -14.44 7.86
C VAL A 73 -13.78 -14.66 6.61
N ALA A 74 -13.12 -14.72 5.44
CA ALA A 74 -13.64 -15.18 4.16
C ALA A 74 -12.50 -15.89 3.40
N PRO A 75 -12.76 -16.58 2.28
CA PRO A 75 -11.76 -17.39 1.58
C PRO A 75 -10.46 -16.64 1.21
N ASN A 76 -10.57 -15.35 0.92
CA ASN A 76 -9.47 -14.47 0.49
C ASN A 76 -9.27 -13.25 1.41
N LEU A 77 -9.81 -13.28 2.64
CA LEU A 77 -9.80 -12.15 3.55
C LEU A 77 -9.35 -12.57 4.96
N CYS A 78 -8.22 -12.06 5.42
CA CYS A 78 -7.67 -12.31 6.75
C CYS A 78 -7.83 -11.08 7.64
N LEU A 79 -8.36 -11.27 8.85
CA LEU A 79 -8.53 -10.23 9.86
C LEU A 79 -7.45 -10.36 10.94
N PHE A 80 -6.73 -9.27 11.19
CA PHE A 80 -5.75 -9.12 12.26
C PHE A 80 -6.36 -8.23 13.35
N CYS A 81 -6.57 -8.77 14.54
CA CYS A 81 -7.13 -8.04 15.67
C CYS A 81 -6.38 -8.34 16.98
N PRO A 82 -6.30 -7.37 17.92
CA PRO A 82 -5.83 -7.66 19.27
C PRO A 82 -6.69 -8.73 19.94
N GLU A 83 -6.05 -9.72 20.59
CA GLU A 83 -6.72 -10.79 21.34
C GLU A 83 -7.48 -10.26 22.56
N LYS A 84 -6.96 -9.19 23.18
CA LYS A 84 -7.60 -8.62 24.36
C LYS A 84 -8.97 -8.06 24.01
N PRO A 85 -9.99 -8.23 24.87
CA PRO A 85 -11.30 -7.63 24.68
C PRO A 85 -11.22 -6.10 24.56
N ALA A 86 -12.01 -5.52 23.65
CA ALA A 86 -12.18 -4.08 23.55
C ALA A 86 -13.38 -3.62 24.39
N SER A 87 -13.32 -2.39 24.90
CA SER A 87 -14.45 -1.75 25.60
C SER A 87 -15.55 -1.27 24.63
N SER A 88 -15.23 -1.12 23.36
CA SER A 88 -16.13 -0.71 22.28
C SER A 88 -15.73 -1.37 20.96
N GLN A 89 -16.58 -1.26 19.94
CA GLN A 89 -16.24 -1.73 18.60
C GLN A 89 -14.99 -0.98 18.05
N ARG A 90 -14.04 -1.72 17.47
CA ARG A 90 -12.77 -1.19 16.97
C ARG A 90 -12.92 -0.56 15.60
N PRO A 91 -12.11 0.46 15.28
CA PRO A 91 -11.91 0.89 13.89
C PRO A 91 -11.43 -0.28 13.04
N LEU A 92 -11.78 -0.26 11.76
CA LEU A 92 -11.38 -1.28 10.79
C LEU A 92 -10.63 -0.65 9.63
N LEU A 93 -9.48 -1.22 9.27
CA LEU A 93 -8.75 -0.89 8.05
C LEU A 93 -8.86 -2.06 7.08
N LEU A 94 -9.39 -1.84 5.87
CA LEU A 94 -9.18 -2.76 4.75
C LEU A 94 -7.84 -2.39 4.09
N TYR A 95 -6.91 -3.34 4.06
CA TYR A 95 -5.57 -3.15 3.52
C TYR A 95 -5.35 -3.99 2.25
N LEU A 96 -4.92 -3.31 1.18
CA LEU A 96 -4.63 -3.86 -0.12
C LEU A 96 -3.11 -3.92 -0.29
N HIS A 97 -2.54 -5.12 -0.45
CA HIS A 97 -1.10 -5.29 -0.55
C HIS A 97 -0.53 -4.73 -1.86
N GLY A 98 0.74 -4.34 -1.84
CA GLY A 98 1.51 -4.00 -3.03
C GLY A 98 1.99 -5.23 -3.80
N GLY A 99 2.80 -4.98 -4.83
CA GLY A 99 3.38 -6.05 -5.65
C GLY A 99 3.05 -5.92 -7.13
N CYS A 100 2.94 -4.68 -7.62
CA CYS A 100 2.77 -4.42 -9.06
C CYS A 100 1.54 -5.12 -9.67
N TRP A 101 0.48 -5.33 -8.90
CA TRP A 101 -0.73 -6.12 -9.25
C TRP A 101 -0.45 -7.57 -9.67
N ALA A 102 0.81 -7.96 -9.83
CA ALA A 102 1.23 -9.27 -10.32
C ALA A 102 1.80 -10.18 -9.21
N PHE A 103 2.17 -9.61 -8.08
CA PHE A 103 2.76 -10.28 -6.94
C PHE A 103 2.04 -9.89 -5.64
N GLY A 104 2.50 -10.46 -4.53
CA GLY A 104 1.99 -10.15 -3.21
C GLY A 104 0.86 -11.08 -2.79
N SER A 105 0.54 -10.97 -1.52
CA SER A 105 -0.51 -11.75 -0.84
C SER A 105 -0.78 -11.14 0.53
N ILE A 106 -1.75 -11.67 1.26
CA ILE A 106 -1.97 -11.38 2.68
C ILE A 106 -0.66 -11.53 3.47
N ASN A 107 0.15 -12.56 3.21
CA ASN A 107 1.41 -12.78 3.92
C ASN A 107 2.43 -11.64 3.69
N SER A 108 2.44 -11.03 2.52
CA SER A 108 3.40 -9.94 2.23
C SER A 108 3.13 -8.67 3.02
N CYS A 109 1.90 -8.42 3.46
CA CYS A 109 1.53 -7.27 4.28
C CYS A 109 1.15 -7.63 5.73
N ALA A 110 1.14 -8.92 6.11
CA ALA A 110 0.65 -9.38 7.41
C ALA A 110 1.41 -8.76 8.59
N ALA A 111 2.74 -8.62 8.50
CA ALA A 111 3.53 -7.97 9.55
C ALA A 111 3.09 -6.52 9.79
N TYR A 112 2.84 -5.77 8.71
CA TYR A 112 2.34 -4.41 8.79
C TYR A 112 0.93 -4.35 9.36
N CYS A 113 0.00 -5.18 8.84
CA CYS A 113 -1.39 -5.23 9.29
C CYS A 113 -1.48 -5.56 10.79
N ALA A 114 -0.74 -6.56 11.24
CA ALA A 114 -0.67 -6.95 12.63
C ALA A 114 -0.06 -5.86 13.54
N SER A 115 1.01 -5.19 13.07
CA SER A 115 1.65 -4.11 13.81
C SER A 115 0.74 -2.88 13.96
N VAL A 116 -0.01 -2.53 12.91
CA VAL A 116 -1.02 -1.45 12.97
C VAL A 116 -2.16 -1.83 13.92
N ALA A 117 -2.65 -3.07 13.84
CA ALA A 117 -3.70 -3.55 14.74
C ALA A 117 -3.27 -3.47 16.21
N SER A 118 -2.03 -3.89 16.50
CA SER A 118 -1.44 -3.83 17.85
C SER A 118 -1.30 -2.38 18.35
N SER A 119 -0.71 -1.51 17.50
CA SER A 119 -0.37 -0.13 17.89
C SER A 119 -1.59 0.78 17.96
N GLY A 120 -2.64 0.51 17.17
CA GLY A 120 -3.84 1.34 17.03
C GLY A 120 -5.05 0.85 17.83
N ASP A 121 -4.97 -0.29 18.51
CA ASP A 121 -6.13 -0.98 19.09
C ASP A 121 -7.31 -1.06 18.08
N CYS A 122 -6.99 -1.40 16.85
CA CYS A 122 -7.91 -1.50 15.72
C CYS A 122 -7.87 -2.91 15.12
N CYS A 123 -8.77 -3.22 14.20
CA CYS A 123 -8.66 -4.41 13.37
C CYS A 123 -8.19 -4.02 11.97
N VAL A 124 -7.38 -4.87 11.34
CA VAL A 124 -6.93 -4.70 9.97
C VAL A 124 -7.30 -5.94 9.18
N ALA A 125 -8.05 -5.78 8.10
CA ALA A 125 -8.40 -6.86 7.17
C ALA A 125 -7.52 -6.74 5.92
N ALA A 126 -6.77 -7.79 5.58
CA ALA A 126 -5.99 -7.87 4.35
C ALA A 126 -6.63 -8.87 3.39
N ILE A 127 -6.61 -8.55 2.10
CA ILE A 127 -7.22 -9.36 1.05
C ILE A 127 -6.19 -9.91 0.08
N ASP A 128 -6.37 -11.18 -0.34
CA ASP A 128 -5.76 -11.76 -1.54
C ASP A 128 -6.70 -11.47 -2.74
N TYR A 129 -6.44 -10.37 -3.45
CA TYR A 129 -7.15 -10.03 -4.67
C TYR A 129 -6.56 -10.73 -5.89
N ARG A 130 -7.35 -10.93 -6.94
CA ARG A 130 -6.92 -11.54 -8.19
C ARG A 130 -5.79 -10.76 -8.85
N LEU A 131 -4.73 -11.46 -9.26
CA LEU A 131 -3.51 -10.88 -9.79
C LEU A 131 -3.46 -10.88 -11.32
N ALA A 132 -2.81 -9.88 -11.88
CA ALA A 132 -2.42 -9.80 -13.28
C ALA A 132 -1.15 -10.64 -13.54
N PRO A 133 -0.88 -11.06 -14.78
CA PRO A 133 -1.67 -10.80 -15.99
C PRO A 133 -2.89 -11.71 -16.19
N GLU A 134 -3.06 -12.77 -15.38
CA GLU A 134 -4.17 -13.74 -15.52
C GLU A 134 -5.53 -13.06 -15.30
N ASN A 135 -5.57 -12.09 -14.41
CA ASN A 135 -6.75 -11.29 -14.10
C ASN A 135 -6.40 -9.79 -14.13
N PRO A 136 -6.36 -9.18 -15.34
CA PRO A 136 -6.04 -7.76 -15.46
C PRO A 136 -7.18 -6.89 -14.89
N TYR A 137 -6.99 -5.57 -14.90
CA TYR A 137 -8.06 -4.63 -14.59
C TYR A 137 -9.37 -5.00 -15.33
N PRO A 138 -10.53 -5.02 -14.64
CA PRO A 138 -10.79 -4.48 -13.30
C PRO A 138 -10.78 -5.52 -12.14
N ALA A 139 -10.32 -6.77 -12.37
CA ALA A 139 -10.51 -7.87 -11.42
C ALA A 139 -10.10 -7.55 -9.97
N ALA A 140 -8.90 -7.01 -9.75
CA ALA A 140 -8.44 -6.65 -8.41
C ALA A 140 -9.29 -5.54 -7.74
N LEU A 141 -9.79 -4.60 -8.54
CA LEU A 141 -10.67 -3.54 -8.05
C LEU A 141 -12.06 -4.07 -7.64
N GLU A 142 -12.58 -5.02 -8.41
CA GLU A 142 -13.85 -5.71 -8.08
C GLU A 142 -13.72 -6.46 -6.76
N ASP A 143 -12.63 -7.23 -6.58
CA ASP A 143 -12.37 -7.99 -5.35
C ASP A 143 -12.21 -7.05 -4.14
N ALA A 144 -11.53 -5.92 -4.30
CA ALA A 144 -11.38 -4.92 -3.25
C ALA A 144 -12.74 -4.31 -2.84
N ARG A 145 -13.59 -4.00 -3.83
CA ARG A 145 -14.95 -3.50 -3.60
C ARG A 145 -15.82 -4.52 -2.87
N GLU A 146 -15.78 -5.76 -3.30
CA GLU A 146 -16.55 -6.85 -2.68
C GLU A 146 -16.11 -7.07 -1.23
N ALA A 147 -14.80 -7.08 -0.97
CA ALA A 147 -14.27 -7.21 0.38
C ALA A 147 -14.71 -6.04 1.28
N PHE A 148 -14.69 -4.81 0.78
CA PHE A 148 -15.16 -3.64 1.53
C PHE A 148 -16.65 -3.76 1.91
N LEU A 149 -17.50 -4.13 0.97
CA LEU A 149 -18.94 -4.31 1.21
C LEU A 149 -19.20 -5.44 2.19
N TRP A 150 -18.51 -6.57 2.02
CA TRP A 150 -18.61 -7.70 2.96
C TRP A 150 -18.18 -7.31 4.37
N LEU A 151 -17.05 -6.60 4.52
CA LEU A 151 -16.60 -6.11 5.83
C LEU A 151 -17.60 -5.17 6.46
N LYS A 152 -18.22 -4.28 5.69
CA LYS A 152 -19.24 -3.36 6.19
C LYS A 152 -20.45 -4.08 6.75
N GLU A 153 -20.94 -5.09 6.05
CA GLU A 153 -22.09 -5.91 6.48
C GLU A 153 -21.75 -6.75 7.72
N ASN A 154 -20.51 -7.20 7.86
CA ASN A 154 -20.09 -8.12 8.90
C ASN A 154 -19.32 -7.45 10.05
N ALA A 155 -19.05 -6.15 10.00
CA ALA A 155 -18.19 -5.43 10.94
C ALA A 155 -18.58 -5.71 12.41
N SER A 156 -19.85 -5.56 12.76
CA SER A 156 -20.33 -5.76 14.15
C SER A 156 -20.08 -7.18 14.66
N ARG A 157 -20.24 -8.20 13.80
CA ARG A 157 -19.96 -9.61 14.13
C ARG A 157 -18.46 -9.84 14.35
N LEU A 158 -17.61 -9.03 13.72
CA LEU A 158 -16.17 -9.07 13.85
C LEU A 158 -15.63 -8.20 15.03
N GLY A 159 -16.52 -7.56 15.79
CA GLY A 159 -16.14 -6.63 16.86
C GLY A 159 -15.65 -5.27 16.35
N CYS A 160 -15.98 -4.93 15.10
CA CYS A 160 -15.57 -3.71 14.44
C CYS A 160 -16.76 -2.74 14.23
N ASP A 161 -16.45 -1.45 14.12
CA ASP A 161 -17.42 -0.40 13.84
C ASP A 161 -17.59 -0.20 12.33
N SER A 162 -18.78 -0.52 11.80
CA SER A 162 -19.12 -0.37 10.39
C SER A 162 -19.13 1.08 9.89
N LEU A 163 -19.12 2.07 10.78
CA LEU A 163 -19.05 3.49 10.47
C LEU A 163 -17.61 4.03 10.49
N ARG A 164 -16.65 3.21 10.93
CA ARG A 164 -15.23 3.56 11.04
C ARG A 164 -14.35 2.63 10.21
N ILE A 165 -14.72 2.43 8.95
CA ILE A 165 -13.95 1.62 8.00
C ILE A 165 -13.09 2.54 7.15
N SER A 166 -11.78 2.40 7.28
CA SER A 166 -10.77 3.05 6.44
C SER A 166 -10.24 2.07 5.40
N VAL A 167 -9.64 2.59 4.34
CA VAL A 167 -9.01 1.78 3.30
C VAL A 167 -7.57 2.23 3.13
N GLY A 168 -6.68 1.29 2.89
CA GLY A 168 -5.28 1.62 2.66
C GLY A 168 -4.57 0.56 1.82
N GLY A 169 -3.34 0.88 1.46
CA GLY A 169 -2.49 -0.03 0.73
C GLY A 169 -1.14 0.59 0.40
N ASP A 170 -0.24 -0.26 -0.04
CA ASP A 170 1.09 0.13 -0.46
C ASP A 170 1.29 -0.09 -1.97
N SER A 171 2.01 0.82 -2.64
CA SER A 171 2.36 0.70 -4.06
C SER A 171 1.12 0.48 -4.95
N ALA A 172 1.02 -0.64 -5.65
CA ALA A 172 -0.17 -1.06 -6.42
C ALA A 172 -1.44 -1.16 -5.56
N GLY A 173 -1.32 -1.60 -4.30
CA GLY A 173 -2.43 -1.63 -3.35
C GLY A 173 -2.90 -0.23 -2.95
N GLY A 174 -1.99 0.73 -2.88
CA GLY A 174 -2.32 2.15 -2.71
C GLY A 174 -3.11 2.71 -3.90
N ASN A 175 -2.75 2.30 -5.12
CA ASN A 175 -3.53 2.61 -6.33
C ASN A 175 -4.95 2.05 -6.24
N LEU A 176 -5.10 0.75 -5.92
CA LEU A 176 -6.40 0.10 -5.78
C LEU A 176 -7.26 0.76 -4.68
N ALA A 177 -6.65 1.18 -3.57
CA ALA A 177 -7.35 1.87 -2.47
C ALA A 177 -7.97 3.18 -2.95
N VAL A 178 -7.24 3.98 -3.73
CA VAL A 178 -7.77 5.22 -4.32
C VAL A 178 -8.82 4.90 -5.39
N ALA A 179 -8.54 3.96 -6.30
CA ALA A 179 -9.46 3.57 -7.36
C ALA A 179 -10.82 3.13 -6.77
N MET A 180 -10.80 2.31 -5.71
CA MET A 180 -12.02 1.92 -5.01
C MET A 180 -12.73 3.12 -4.36
N ALA A 181 -11.96 4.04 -3.76
CA ALA A 181 -12.53 5.25 -3.16
C ALA A 181 -13.13 6.23 -4.17
N LEU A 182 -12.77 6.14 -5.46
CA LEU A 182 -13.41 6.90 -6.55
C LEU A 182 -14.76 6.33 -6.97
N ILE A 183 -15.12 5.11 -6.56
CA ILE A 183 -16.43 4.52 -6.85
C ILE A 183 -17.50 5.27 -6.06
N ARG A 184 -18.39 5.97 -6.76
CA ARG A 184 -19.33 6.94 -6.18
C ARG A 184 -20.17 6.38 -5.03
N GLU A 185 -20.59 5.12 -5.14
CA GLU A 185 -21.40 4.45 -4.11
C GLU A 185 -20.57 4.05 -2.87
N ILE A 186 -19.27 3.91 -3.03
CA ILE A 186 -18.31 3.52 -1.97
C ILE A 186 -17.75 4.73 -1.26
N THR A 187 -17.43 5.80 -2.00
CA THR A 187 -16.77 7.02 -1.49
C THR A 187 -17.32 7.51 -0.14
N PRO A 188 -18.63 7.72 0.06
CA PRO A 188 -19.15 8.28 1.31
C PRO A 188 -19.09 7.31 2.48
N GLN A 189 -18.74 6.06 2.24
CA GLN A 189 -18.71 5.00 3.23
C GLN A 189 -17.29 4.77 3.80
N ILE A 190 -16.26 5.33 3.14
CA ILE A 190 -14.87 5.23 3.57
C ILE A 190 -14.55 6.38 4.53
N LYS A 191 -14.01 6.03 5.69
CA LYS A 191 -13.70 7.00 6.75
C LYS A 191 -12.41 7.76 6.49
N SER A 192 -11.37 7.08 6.01
CA SER A 192 -10.10 7.68 5.62
C SER A 192 -9.30 6.78 4.66
N LEU A 193 -8.30 7.35 3.98
CA LEU A 193 -7.34 6.63 3.14
C LEU A 193 -5.94 6.67 3.75
N ILE A 194 -5.23 5.52 3.71
CA ILE A 194 -3.84 5.38 4.16
C ILE A 194 -3.02 4.78 3.01
N LEU A 195 -2.15 5.59 2.43
CA LEU A 195 -1.42 5.26 1.21
C LEU A 195 0.09 5.27 1.46
N HIS A 196 0.76 4.15 1.20
CA HIS A 196 2.21 4.06 1.27
C HIS A 196 2.80 4.02 -0.14
N TYR A 197 3.65 4.97 -0.46
CA TYR A 197 4.31 5.11 -1.78
C TYR A 197 3.40 4.67 -2.95
N PRO A 198 2.18 5.22 -3.07
CA PRO A 198 1.17 4.71 -3.99
C PRO A 198 1.56 4.92 -5.45
N VAL A 199 1.21 3.97 -6.31
CA VAL A 199 1.18 4.20 -7.77
C VAL A 199 -0.03 5.07 -8.09
N THR A 200 0.20 6.21 -8.72
CA THR A 200 -0.91 7.10 -9.14
C THR A 200 -1.03 7.23 -10.65
N LYS A 201 0.05 6.92 -11.37
CA LYS A 201 0.12 6.88 -12.84
C LYS A 201 0.60 5.50 -13.27
N VAL A 202 -0.17 4.78 -14.07
CA VAL A 202 0.13 3.42 -14.55
C VAL A 202 0.86 3.50 -15.90
N TYR A 203 1.89 4.36 -15.97
CA TYR A 203 2.77 4.54 -17.12
C TYR A 203 4.09 5.18 -16.67
N ALA A 204 5.13 5.08 -17.51
CA ALA A 204 6.39 5.78 -17.31
C ALA A 204 6.16 7.30 -17.42
N ASP A 205 6.21 8.01 -16.29
CA ASP A 205 5.87 9.44 -16.26
C ASP A 205 7.06 10.37 -16.51
N ASN A 206 8.26 9.80 -16.68
CA ASN A 206 9.51 10.52 -16.92
C ASN A 206 9.83 11.63 -15.90
N SER A 207 9.24 11.57 -14.70
CA SER A 207 9.51 12.49 -13.59
C SER A 207 10.99 12.43 -13.15
N GLU A 208 11.41 13.39 -12.33
CA GLU A 208 12.77 13.39 -11.79
C GLU A 208 13.06 12.16 -10.94
N SER A 209 12.09 11.71 -10.13
CA SER A 209 12.24 10.50 -9.33
C SER A 209 12.34 9.26 -10.20
N TRP A 210 11.55 9.17 -11.28
CA TRP A 210 11.62 8.08 -12.24
C TRP A 210 13.01 7.96 -12.88
N LYS A 211 13.58 9.08 -13.33
CA LYS A 211 14.92 9.13 -13.93
C LYS A 211 16.04 8.83 -12.95
N LYS A 212 15.91 9.34 -11.71
CA LYS A 212 16.97 9.27 -10.71
C LYS A 212 17.01 7.95 -9.96
N TYR A 213 15.85 7.34 -9.71
CA TYR A 213 15.69 6.17 -8.87
C TYR A 213 15.12 4.95 -9.63
N GLY A 214 15.17 4.99 -10.96
CA GLY A 214 14.62 3.95 -11.82
C GLY A 214 15.36 2.61 -11.82
N GLU A 215 16.49 2.50 -11.10
CA GLU A 215 17.26 1.26 -10.97
C GLU A 215 17.92 1.15 -9.61
N GLY A 216 17.74 0.00 -8.95
CA GLY A 216 18.44 -0.35 -7.70
C GLY A 216 17.94 0.34 -6.43
N TYR A 217 16.70 0.86 -6.42
CA TYR A 217 16.06 1.51 -5.26
C TYR A 217 14.82 0.75 -4.75
N GLY A 218 14.74 -0.55 -5.02
CA GLY A 218 13.66 -1.40 -4.53
C GLY A 218 12.54 -1.63 -5.54
N LEU A 219 12.29 -0.67 -6.43
CA LEU A 219 11.38 -0.79 -7.57
C LEU A 219 12.05 -0.19 -8.80
N ASP A 220 12.38 -1.04 -9.77
CA ASP A 220 13.01 -0.60 -11.02
C ASP A 220 11.95 -0.22 -12.08
N ALA A 221 12.32 0.72 -12.94
CA ALA A 221 11.45 1.24 -13.99
C ALA A 221 10.96 0.13 -14.94
N ASP A 222 11.85 -0.77 -15.36
CA ASP A 222 11.51 -1.89 -16.25
C ASP A 222 10.45 -2.82 -15.64
N LEU A 223 10.58 -3.10 -14.34
CA LEU A 223 9.58 -3.90 -13.62
C LEU A 223 8.23 -3.17 -13.58
N MET A 224 8.25 -1.88 -13.31
CA MET A 224 7.02 -1.08 -13.27
C MET A 224 6.35 -1.03 -14.65
N GLU A 225 7.12 -0.82 -15.72
CA GLU A 225 6.59 -0.75 -17.10
C GLU A 225 5.95 -2.07 -17.55
N ILE A 226 6.61 -3.21 -17.33
CA ILE A 226 6.02 -4.49 -17.71
C ILE A 226 4.78 -4.81 -16.86
N SER A 227 4.78 -4.42 -15.58
CA SER A 227 3.64 -4.59 -14.70
C SER A 227 2.44 -3.73 -15.10
N ASN A 228 2.67 -2.49 -15.51
CA ASN A 228 1.64 -1.60 -16.05
C ASN A 228 0.94 -2.24 -17.25
N ARG A 229 1.72 -2.82 -18.18
CA ARG A 229 1.20 -3.53 -19.36
C ARG A 229 0.42 -4.79 -19.00
N ALA A 230 0.85 -5.51 -17.96
CA ALA A 230 0.15 -6.69 -17.47
C ALA A 230 -1.18 -6.33 -16.79
N TYR A 231 -1.22 -5.16 -16.11
CA TYR A 231 -2.37 -4.73 -15.32
C TYR A 231 -3.52 -4.18 -16.17
N ALA A 232 -3.24 -3.26 -17.11
CA ALA A 232 -4.29 -2.60 -17.87
C ALA A 232 -3.83 -2.15 -19.26
N SER A 233 -4.77 -2.22 -20.23
CA SER A 233 -4.55 -1.73 -21.60
C SER A 233 -4.82 -0.24 -21.76
N ASP A 234 -5.79 0.32 -21.03
CA ASP A 234 -6.09 1.76 -21.02
C ASP A 234 -5.60 2.39 -19.73
N VAL A 235 -4.43 3.01 -19.82
CA VAL A 235 -3.77 3.69 -18.70
C VAL A 235 -4.30 5.11 -18.44
N THR A 236 -5.19 5.61 -19.30
CA THR A 236 -5.79 6.95 -19.16
C THR A 236 -7.03 6.95 -18.27
N PHE A 237 -7.59 5.76 -18.04
CA PHE A 237 -8.81 5.62 -17.26
C PHE A 237 -8.57 5.95 -15.77
N PRO A 238 -9.42 6.78 -15.13
CA PRO A 238 -9.19 7.26 -13.75
C PRO A 238 -9.16 6.16 -12.68
N TYR A 239 -9.78 5.01 -12.94
CA TYR A 239 -9.70 3.86 -12.02
C TYR A 239 -8.44 3.00 -12.23
N VAL A 240 -7.65 3.29 -13.27
CA VAL A 240 -6.34 2.72 -13.54
C VAL A 240 -5.26 3.70 -13.09
N SER A 241 -5.14 4.85 -13.76
CA SER A 241 -4.25 5.94 -13.32
C SER A 241 -5.04 6.97 -12.52
N VAL A 242 -5.06 6.84 -11.21
CA VAL A 242 -5.89 7.66 -10.32
C VAL A 242 -5.54 9.16 -10.37
N ALA A 243 -4.34 9.51 -10.83
CA ALA A 243 -3.92 10.88 -11.11
C ALA A 243 -4.70 11.54 -12.27
N HIS A 244 -5.41 10.77 -13.09
CA HIS A 244 -6.29 11.27 -14.16
C HIS A 244 -7.71 11.57 -13.67
N ALA A 245 -8.02 11.30 -12.41
CA ALA A 245 -9.32 11.65 -11.85
C ALA A 245 -9.52 13.18 -11.86
N SER A 246 -10.71 13.61 -12.28
CA SER A 246 -11.08 15.01 -12.28
C SER A 246 -11.16 15.61 -10.87
N ALA A 247 -11.01 16.91 -10.73
CA ALA A 247 -11.17 17.58 -9.44
C ALA A 247 -12.53 17.27 -8.78
N GLY A 248 -13.60 17.13 -9.58
CA GLY A 248 -14.92 16.73 -9.07
C GLY A 248 -14.98 15.30 -8.52
N GLN A 249 -14.24 14.36 -9.10
CA GLN A 249 -14.12 13.00 -8.57
C GLN A 249 -13.25 12.98 -7.29
N LEU A 250 -12.16 13.74 -7.27
CA LEU A 250 -11.26 13.82 -6.11
C LEU A 250 -11.88 14.53 -4.92
N SER A 251 -12.71 15.57 -5.13
CA SER A 251 -13.28 16.39 -4.04
C SER A 251 -14.17 15.62 -3.05
N GLY A 252 -14.68 14.45 -3.46
CA GLY A 252 -15.46 13.57 -2.61
C GLY A 252 -14.63 12.63 -1.74
N LEU A 253 -13.32 12.54 -1.97
CA LEU A 253 -12.48 11.59 -1.24
C LEU A 253 -12.34 11.95 0.25
N PRO A 254 -12.24 10.93 1.12
CA PRO A 254 -12.11 11.15 2.55
C PRO A 254 -10.72 11.69 2.93
N PRO A 255 -10.52 12.11 4.20
CA PRO A 255 -9.20 12.46 4.70
C PRO A 255 -8.16 11.41 4.32
N THR A 256 -7.05 11.85 3.72
CA THR A 256 -6.05 10.98 3.11
C THR A 256 -4.68 11.20 3.73
N MET A 257 -4.02 10.12 4.16
CA MET A 257 -2.61 10.13 4.52
C MET A 257 -1.79 9.49 3.40
N ILE A 258 -0.70 10.17 3.00
CA ILE A 258 0.27 9.64 2.02
C ILE A 258 1.66 9.62 2.67
N ILE A 259 2.29 8.46 2.69
CA ILE A 259 3.68 8.29 3.10
C ILE A 259 4.49 7.89 1.86
N SER A 260 5.43 8.74 1.45
CA SER A 260 6.32 8.50 0.31
C SER A 260 7.70 8.05 0.79
N ALA A 261 8.36 7.16 0.03
CA ALA A 261 9.81 6.97 0.12
C ALA A 261 10.49 8.05 -0.73
N GLY A 262 11.47 8.74 -0.18
CA GLY A 262 12.11 9.86 -0.88
C GLY A 262 13.07 9.41 -1.99
N ARG A 263 13.56 8.17 -1.91
CA ARG A 263 14.47 7.57 -2.90
C ARG A 263 13.75 6.43 -3.65
N ASP A 264 12.66 6.77 -4.32
CA ASP A 264 11.73 5.86 -4.97
C ASP A 264 11.26 6.45 -6.30
N ILE A 265 11.11 5.64 -7.34
CA ILE A 265 10.59 6.10 -8.62
C ILE A 265 9.20 6.75 -8.51
N LEU A 266 8.40 6.35 -7.51
CA LEU A 266 7.04 6.84 -7.28
C LEU A 266 6.98 8.10 -6.40
N CYS A 267 8.12 8.63 -5.94
CA CYS A 267 8.14 9.78 -5.02
C CYS A 267 7.41 11.00 -5.60
N CYS A 268 7.74 11.39 -6.84
CA CYS A 268 7.08 12.52 -7.53
C CYS A 268 5.58 12.26 -7.74
N GLN A 269 5.18 11.03 -8.05
CA GLN A 269 3.76 10.66 -8.21
C GLN A 269 2.97 10.90 -6.91
N GLY A 270 3.52 10.46 -5.77
CA GLY A 270 2.90 10.67 -4.46
C GLY A 270 2.79 12.14 -4.08
N GLU A 271 3.79 12.96 -4.41
CA GLU A 271 3.77 14.40 -4.17
C GLU A 271 2.73 15.12 -5.03
N GLU A 272 2.74 14.86 -6.34
CA GLU A 272 1.78 15.44 -7.27
C GLU A 272 0.34 15.09 -6.90
N PHE A 273 0.09 13.83 -6.56
CA PHE A 273 -1.24 13.39 -6.17
C PHE A 273 -1.70 14.02 -4.85
N ALA A 274 -0.80 14.19 -3.87
CA ALA A 274 -1.10 14.92 -2.64
C ALA A 274 -1.50 16.38 -2.92
N ARG A 275 -0.87 17.02 -3.91
CA ARG A 275 -1.23 18.38 -4.36
C ARG A 275 -2.61 18.37 -5.02
N GLN A 276 -2.85 17.47 -5.98
CA GLN A 276 -4.16 17.34 -6.65
C GLN A 276 -5.32 17.16 -5.66
N LEU A 277 -5.12 16.31 -4.64
CA LEU A 277 -6.11 16.12 -3.58
C LEU A 277 -6.38 17.40 -2.78
N ARG A 278 -5.33 18.15 -2.39
CA ARG A 278 -5.49 19.43 -1.68
C ARG A 278 -6.20 20.45 -2.53
N ASP A 279 -5.84 20.57 -3.81
CA ASP A 279 -6.46 21.47 -4.76
C ASP A 279 -7.95 21.16 -4.99
N ALA A 280 -8.32 19.87 -4.84
CA ALA A 280 -9.71 19.41 -4.84
C ALA A 280 -10.41 19.55 -3.48
N GLY A 281 -9.77 20.13 -2.45
CA GLY A 281 -10.36 20.38 -1.13
C GLY A 281 -10.28 19.20 -0.14
N VAL A 282 -9.55 18.13 -0.47
CA VAL A 282 -9.37 16.99 0.42
C VAL A 282 -8.35 17.30 1.52
N ARG A 283 -8.62 16.87 2.76
CA ARG A 283 -7.66 16.97 3.87
C ARG A 283 -6.54 15.95 3.68
N VAL A 284 -5.31 16.40 3.43
CA VAL A 284 -4.15 15.53 3.16
C VAL A 284 -3.07 15.71 4.20
N SER A 285 -2.70 14.61 4.86
CA SER A 285 -1.49 14.48 5.68
C SER A 285 -0.40 13.79 4.84
N ARG A 286 0.62 14.53 4.38
CA ARG A 286 1.73 13.96 3.62
C ARG A 286 2.98 13.87 4.48
N TYR A 287 3.62 12.71 4.45
CA TYR A 287 4.93 12.45 5.04
C TYR A 287 5.87 11.93 3.96
N GLU A 288 7.12 12.39 3.99
CA GLU A 288 8.19 11.87 3.15
C GLU A 288 9.31 11.33 4.02
N PHE A 289 9.62 10.06 3.84
CA PHE A 289 10.80 9.43 4.44
C PHE A 289 11.97 9.63 3.49
N SER A 290 12.61 10.81 3.56
CA SER A 290 13.50 11.36 2.54
C SER A 290 14.64 10.43 2.12
N SER A 291 15.12 9.56 3.02
CA SER A 291 16.21 8.63 2.76
C SER A 291 15.77 7.18 2.56
N ALA A 292 14.50 6.85 2.81
CA ALA A 292 13.97 5.50 2.60
C ALA A 292 13.84 5.18 1.10
N VAL A 293 13.91 3.89 0.78
CA VAL A 293 13.63 3.35 -0.56
C VAL A 293 12.31 2.58 -0.56
N HIS A 294 11.83 2.20 -1.74
CA HIS A 294 10.60 1.40 -1.90
C HIS A 294 10.59 0.13 -1.03
N LEU A 295 9.44 -0.48 -0.81
CA LEU A 295 9.23 -1.77 -0.12
C LEU A 295 9.36 -1.76 1.41
N PHE A 296 9.51 -0.63 2.10
CA PHE A 296 9.68 -0.64 3.58
C PHE A 296 8.46 -1.18 4.35
N ILE A 297 7.30 -1.37 3.72
CA ILE A 297 6.12 -2.01 4.33
C ILE A 297 6.17 -3.53 4.19
N THR A 298 6.58 -4.05 3.02
CA THR A 298 6.37 -5.46 2.66
C THR A 298 7.63 -6.31 2.68
N VAL A 299 8.81 -5.68 2.65
CA VAL A 299 10.09 -6.40 2.64
C VAL A 299 10.95 -5.95 3.84
N PRO A 300 11.38 -6.88 4.72
CA PRO A 300 12.27 -6.55 5.82
C PRO A 300 13.59 -5.90 5.34
N GLY A 301 14.12 -4.98 6.14
CA GLY A 301 15.41 -4.33 5.88
C GLY A 301 15.42 -2.82 6.11
N GLN A 302 14.26 -2.21 6.34
CA GLN A 302 14.11 -0.79 6.68
C GLN A 302 13.24 -0.64 7.94
N PRO A 303 13.68 -1.18 9.10
CA PRO A 303 12.84 -1.29 10.30
C PRO A 303 12.40 0.05 10.88
N SER A 304 13.22 1.10 10.78
CA SER A 304 12.84 2.43 11.28
C SER A 304 11.74 3.06 10.42
N ALA A 305 11.81 2.92 9.09
CA ALA A 305 10.77 3.40 8.18
C ALA A 305 9.47 2.61 8.38
N PHE A 306 9.56 1.29 8.54
CA PHE A 306 8.42 0.43 8.87
C PHE A 306 7.75 0.87 10.19
N ALA A 307 8.50 1.00 11.28
CA ALA A 307 7.98 1.37 12.59
C ALA A 307 7.31 2.76 12.58
N GLU A 308 7.91 3.73 11.90
CA GLU A 308 7.34 5.08 11.79
C GLU A 308 6.06 5.07 10.93
N ALA A 309 6.00 4.29 9.85
CA ALA A 309 4.80 4.12 9.04
C ALA A 309 3.66 3.49 9.87
N VAL A 310 3.94 2.46 10.67
CA VAL A 310 2.98 1.85 11.59
C VAL A 310 2.45 2.87 12.59
N ARG A 311 3.34 3.63 13.25
CA ARG A 311 2.98 4.67 14.24
C ARG A 311 2.07 5.74 13.64
N LEU A 312 2.41 6.24 12.46
CA LEU A 312 1.63 7.26 11.76
C LEU A 312 0.26 6.72 11.34
N SER A 313 0.21 5.49 10.83
CA SER A 313 -1.03 4.85 10.39
C SER A 313 -1.99 4.59 11.54
N ALA A 314 -1.51 4.02 12.64
CA ALA A 314 -2.29 3.81 13.84
C ALA A 314 -2.83 5.12 14.42
N GLY A 315 -1.97 6.16 14.50
CA GLY A 315 -2.39 7.49 14.94
C GLY A 315 -3.38 8.17 13.99
N PHE A 316 -3.32 7.90 12.68
CA PHE A 316 -4.27 8.45 11.71
C PHE A 316 -5.63 7.77 11.81
N LEU A 317 -5.68 6.44 11.92
CA LEU A 317 -6.91 5.66 12.13
C LEU A 317 -7.67 6.10 13.38
N ASN A 318 -6.96 6.35 14.47
CA ASN A 318 -7.59 6.74 15.75
C ASN A 318 -8.19 8.15 15.73
N ARG A 319 -7.75 9.03 14.82
CA ARG A 319 -8.30 10.40 14.67
C ARG A 319 -9.51 10.46 13.74
N HIS A 320 -9.70 9.44 12.96
CA HIS A 320 -10.77 9.35 11.95
C HIS A 320 -11.64 8.11 12.17
#